data_b5f20b603ead0eae874ed7744703d627
#
_entry.id   b5f20b603ead0eae874ed7744703d627
#
_cell.length_a   1.000
_cell.length_b   1.000
_cell.length_c   1.000
_cell.angle_alpha   90.00
_cell.angle_beta   90.00
_cell.angle_gamma   90.00
#
_symmetry.space_group_name_H-M   'P 1'
#
loop_
_entity.id
_entity.type
_entity.pdbx_description
1 polymer ?
#
loop_
_entity_poly.entity_id
_entity_poly.type
_entity_poly.pdbx_seq_one_letter_code
_entity_poly.pdbx_strand_id
1 'polypeptide(L)'
;SCNLDCRTKKGMALYRVANWYYDGGNKAMSVQARELAGKFAPYCRNRWNMREDAWYIDPACKALRKELELYGIDALNADNNAHDIRGSTKGIKVGIEYTQNMIQDGCFFLVEDETYGHIDFLKEIGMYCVDEHGNPVDAYNHAMDELRYSINHFVKQYMY
;
A
#
# COMPACT_ATOMS: atom_id res chain seq x y z
N SER A 1 3.22 3.08 7.49
CA SER A 1 3.63 1.96 6.63
C SER A 1 3.86 2.45 5.20
N CYS A 2 4.76 1.81 4.49
CA CYS A 2 5.03 2.07 3.07
C CYS A 2 5.45 0.76 2.40
N ASN A 3 5.01 0.54 1.16
CA ASN A 3 5.33 -0.68 0.43
C ASN A 3 5.91 -0.38 -0.94
N LEU A 4 6.71 -1.31 -1.43
CA LEU A 4 7.00 -1.42 -2.84
C LEU A 4 6.23 -2.62 -3.41
N ASP A 5 5.30 -2.33 -4.29
CA ASP A 5 4.53 -3.32 -5.00
C ASP A 5 4.88 -3.28 -6.49
N CYS A 6 5.01 -4.44 -7.10
CA CYS A 6 5.30 -4.54 -8.52
C CYS A 6 4.42 -5.58 -9.21
N ARG A 7 4.25 -5.44 -10.52
CA ARG A 7 3.51 -6.37 -11.36
C ARG A 7 4.39 -7.06 -12.37
N THR A 8 3.97 -8.21 -12.84
CA THR A 8 4.62 -8.86 -13.98
C THR A 8 4.16 -8.25 -15.31
N LYS A 9 5.03 -8.27 -16.32
CA LYS A 9 4.72 -7.73 -17.67
C LYS A 9 3.56 -8.44 -18.36
N LYS A 10 3.26 -9.69 -17.98
CA LYS A 10 2.25 -10.55 -18.63
C LYS A 10 1.13 -10.95 -17.69
N GLY A 11 1.21 -10.59 -16.41
CA GLY A 11 0.36 -11.17 -15.39
C GLY A 11 -0.64 -10.20 -14.79
N MET A 12 -1.72 -10.78 -14.32
CA MET A 12 -2.70 -10.15 -13.47
C MET A 12 -2.33 -10.33 -11.99
N ALA A 13 -1.03 -10.39 -11.67
CA ALA A 13 -0.55 -10.61 -10.32
C ALA A 13 0.22 -9.39 -9.79
N LEU A 14 -0.04 -9.07 -8.53
CA LEU A 14 0.64 -8.03 -7.77
C LEU A 14 1.60 -8.67 -6.77
N TYR A 15 2.84 -8.24 -6.78
CA TYR A 15 3.88 -8.72 -5.88
C TYR A 15 4.28 -7.61 -4.92
N ARG A 16 4.10 -7.84 -3.62
CA ARG A 16 4.64 -6.96 -2.59
C ARG A 16 6.05 -7.42 -2.24
N VAL A 17 7.04 -6.61 -2.59
CA VAL A 17 8.46 -6.99 -2.49
C VAL A 17 9.18 -6.40 -1.30
N ALA A 18 8.65 -5.34 -0.71
CA ALA A 18 9.21 -4.72 0.51
C ALA A 18 8.13 -3.97 1.27
N ASN A 19 8.26 -3.95 2.60
CA ASN A 19 7.40 -3.20 3.50
C ASN A 19 8.25 -2.42 4.51
N TRP A 20 8.10 -1.11 4.55
CA TRP A 20 8.56 -0.27 5.64
C TRP A 20 7.40 -0.01 6.59
N TYR A 21 7.55 -0.43 7.83
CA TYR A 21 6.53 -0.26 8.85
C TYR A 21 7.11 0.47 10.05
N TYR A 22 6.37 1.41 10.59
CA TYR A 22 6.72 2.10 11.81
C TYR A 22 5.52 2.10 12.76
N ASP A 23 5.67 1.39 13.86
CA ASP A 23 4.72 1.37 14.97
C ASP A 23 5.31 2.15 16.14
N GLY A 24 4.70 3.25 16.52
CA GLY A 24 5.20 4.03 17.64
C GLY A 24 4.90 5.52 17.64
N GLY A 25 3.98 5.95 16.85
CA GLY A 25 3.19 7.19 17.02
C GLY A 25 3.90 8.55 17.09
N ASN A 26 5.17 8.63 17.44
CA ASN A 26 5.82 9.90 17.79
C ASN A 26 7.00 10.29 16.89
N LYS A 27 7.22 9.60 15.79
CA LYS A 27 8.28 9.98 14.85
C LYS A 27 7.81 11.15 13.99
N ALA A 28 8.55 12.25 14.02
CA ALA A 28 8.24 13.41 13.19
C ALA A 28 8.17 13.07 11.71
N MET A 29 7.29 13.71 10.96
CA MET A 29 7.10 13.48 9.52
C MET A 29 8.37 13.70 8.71
N SER A 30 9.21 14.67 9.12
CA SER A 30 10.53 14.91 8.53
C SER A 30 11.48 13.71 8.67
N VAL A 31 11.44 13.01 9.81
CA VAL A 31 12.23 11.80 10.04
C VAL A 31 11.70 10.65 9.21
N GLN A 32 10.38 10.48 9.13
CA GLN A 32 9.77 9.46 8.30
C GLN A 32 10.10 9.67 6.81
N ALA A 33 9.96 10.89 6.30
CA ALA A 33 10.30 11.23 4.93
C ALA A 33 11.78 10.96 4.62
N ARG A 34 12.68 11.32 5.54
CA ARG A 34 14.11 11.05 5.41
C ARG A 34 14.42 9.55 5.35
N GLU A 35 13.75 8.74 6.17
CA GLU A 35 13.93 7.29 6.14
C GLU A 35 13.38 6.67 4.86
N LEU A 36 12.20 7.10 4.43
CA LEU A 36 11.58 6.61 3.19
C LEU A 36 12.41 6.98 1.96
N ALA A 37 12.75 8.24 1.81
CA ALA A 37 13.49 8.74 0.64
C ALA A 37 14.97 8.39 0.67
N GLY A 38 15.61 8.36 1.86
CA GLY A 38 17.04 8.19 2.01
C GLY A 38 17.51 6.77 2.31
N LYS A 39 16.62 5.88 2.75
CA LYS A 39 16.96 4.49 3.09
C LYS A 39 16.08 3.48 2.37
N PHE A 40 14.77 3.54 2.56
CA PHE A 40 13.84 2.54 2.02
C PHE A 40 13.84 2.53 0.49
N ALA A 41 13.59 3.67 -0.16
CA ALA A 41 13.54 3.73 -1.62
C ALA A 41 14.88 3.38 -2.29
N PRO A 42 16.04 3.88 -1.83
CA PRO A 42 17.32 3.46 -2.38
C PRO A 42 17.60 1.97 -2.19
N TYR A 43 17.24 1.40 -1.03
CA TYR A 43 17.37 -0.04 -0.79
C TYR A 43 16.54 -0.83 -1.81
N CYS A 44 15.26 -0.47 -2.00
CA CYS A 44 14.36 -1.14 -2.93
C CYS A 44 14.88 -1.08 -4.38
N ARG A 45 15.31 0.09 -4.82
CA ARG A 45 15.89 0.26 -6.18
C ARG A 45 17.10 -0.63 -6.40
N ASN A 46 17.99 -0.69 -5.43
CA ASN A 46 19.21 -1.49 -5.52
C ASN A 46 18.94 -2.99 -5.40
N ARG A 47 18.13 -3.40 -4.42
CA ARG A 47 17.83 -4.81 -4.13
C ARG A 47 17.08 -5.48 -5.27
N TRP A 48 16.13 -4.78 -5.88
CA TRP A 48 15.23 -5.31 -6.89
C TRP A 48 15.57 -4.85 -8.31
N ASN A 49 16.60 -4.00 -8.45
CA ASN A 49 16.97 -3.38 -9.73
C ASN A 49 15.76 -2.78 -10.46
N MET A 50 14.92 -2.10 -9.70
CA MET A 50 13.67 -1.50 -10.16
C MET A 50 13.62 -0.03 -9.79
N ARG A 51 12.85 0.72 -10.58
CA ARG A 51 12.53 2.11 -10.30
C ARG A 51 11.02 2.20 -10.13
N GLU A 52 10.59 2.90 -9.11
CA GLU A 52 9.18 3.19 -8.91
C GLU A 52 8.65 4.11 -10.02
N ASP A 53 7.44 3.84 -10.50
CA ASP A 53 6.75 4.68 -11.48
C ASP A 53 6.17 5.93 -10.82
N ALA A 54 5.61 5.77 -9.61
CA ALA A 54 5.06 6.86 -8.83
C ALA A 54 5.02 6.47 -7.34
N TRP A 55 4.89 7.50 -6.50
CA TRP A 55 4.57 7.36 -5.09
C TRP A 55 3.11 7.72 -4.88
N TYR A 56 2.40 6.90 -4.13
CA TYR A 56 1.01 7.14 -3.74
C TYR A 56 0.92 7.29 -2.23
N ILE A 57 0.18 8.29 -1.79
CA ILE A 57 0.01 8.61 -0.38
C ILE A 57 -1.46 8.86 -0.06
N ASP A 58 -1.88 8.48 1.14
CA ASP A 58 -3.21 8.84 1.64
C ASP A 58 -3.42 10.35 1.54
N PRO A 59 -4.53 10.81 0.93
CA PRO A 59 -4.83 12.23 0.80
C PRO A 59 -4.84 13.00 2.13
N ALA A 60 -5.10 12.33 3.25
CA ALA A 60 -5.07 12.91 4.58
C ALA A 60 -3.65 13.20 5.10
N CYS A 61 -2.62 12.51 4.58
CA CYS A 61 -1.23 12.63 5.02
C CYS A 61 -0.50 13.84 4.41
N LYS A 62 -1.10 15.02 4.50
CA LYS A 62 -0.56 16.26 3.89
C LYS A 62 0.82 16.66 4.42
N ALA A 63 1.08 16.44 5.72
CA ALA A 63 2.35 16.78 6.33
C ALA A 63 3.49 15.93 5.79
N LEU A 64 3.30 14.62 5.69
CA LEU A 64 4.29 13.71 5.11
C LEU A 64 4.55 14.03 3.64
N ARG A 65 3.52 14.37 2.87
CA ARG A 65 3.66 14.79 1.47
C ARG A 65 4.61 15.96 1.30
N LYS A 66 4.41 17.02 2.09
CA LYS A 66 5.29 18.20 2.06
C LYS A 66 6.74 17.87 2.40
N GLU A 67 6.96 16.98 3.34
CA GLU A 67 8.31 16.55 3.69
C GLU A 67 8.94 15.71 2.57
N LEU A 68 8.19 14.87 1.87
CA LEU A 68 8.68 14.09 0.73
C LEU A 68 9.05 14.98 -0.46
N GLU A 69 8.34 16.09 -0.68
CA GLU A 69 8.67 17.09 -1.71
C GLU A 69 10.09 17.65 -1.55
N LEU A 70 10.59 17.78 -0.31
CA LEU A 70 11.97 18.22 -0.04
C LEU A 70 13.03 17.24 -0.59
N TYR A 71 12.65 16.00 -0.82
CA TYR A 71 13.50 14.96 -1.43
C TYR A 71 13.21 14.76 -2.92
N GLY A 72 12.45 15.67 -3.54
CA GLY A 72 12.08 15.58 -4.96
C GLY A 72 11.00 14.52 -5.26
N ILE A 73 10.26 14.06 -4.24
CA ILE A 73 9.20 13.08 -4.40
C ILE A 73 7.86 13.81 -4.47
N ASP A 74 7.27 13.85 -5.65
CA ASP A 74 5.92 14.37 -5.88
C ASP A 74 4.91 13.22 -5.78
N ALA A 75 4.38 13.03 -4.57
CA ALA A 75 3.47 11.93 -4.29
C ALA A 75 2.04 12.24 -4.77
N LEU A 76 1.45 11.29 -5.47
CA LEU A 76 0.07 11.33 -5.94
C LEU A 76 -0.91 10.88 -4.83
N ASN A 77 -2.16 11.28 -4.95
CA ASN A 77 -3.19 10.78 -4.04
C ASN A 77 -3.47 9.30 -4.31
N ALA A 78 -3.45 8.50 -3.26
CA ALA A 78 -3.97 7.15 -3.32
C ALA A 78 -5.49 7.17 -3.54
N ASP A 79 -6.00 6.20 -4.28
CA ASP A 79 -7.44 6.03 -4.48
C ASP A 79 -8.02 5.20 -3.32
N ASN A 80 -8.63 5.89 -2.36
CA ASN A 80 -9.28 5.28 -1.21
C ASN A 80 -10.78 4.99 -1.43
N ASN A 81 -11.32 5.31 -2.62
CA ASN A 81 -12.71 5.12 -3.02
C ASN A 81 -12.79 4.31 -4.32
N ALA A 82 -12.55 3.01 -4.24
CA ALA A 82 -12.74 2.12 -5.38
C ALA A 82 -14.18 2.16 -5.89
N HIS A 83 -14.32 2.00 -7.19
CA HIS A 83 -15.62 1.81 -7.85
C HIS A 83 -15.73 0.36 -8.32
N ASP A 84 -16.91 -0.22 -8.26
CA ASP A 84 -17.19 -1.47 -8.93
C ASP A 84 -17.17 -1.30 -10.47
N ILE A 85 -17.15 -2.41 -11.21
CA ILE A 85 -17.09 -2.42 -12.68
C ILE A 85 -18.23 -1.63 -13.30
N ARG A 86 -19.39 -1.61 -12.66
CA ARG A 86 -20.59 -0.94 -13.14
C ARG A 86 -20.66 0.52 -12.74
N GLY A 87 -19.72 0.98 -11.88
CA GLY A 87 -19.69 2.33 -11.33
C GLY A 87 -20.87 2.66 -10.40
N SER A 88 -21.68 1.66 -10.05
CA SER A 88 -22.87 1.84 -9.22
C SER A 88 -22.57 1.83 -7.73
N THR A 89 -21.53 1.08 -7.33
CA THR A 89 -21.08 0.97 -5.95
C THR A 89 -19.65 1.46 -5.83
N LYS A 90 -19.37 2.22 -4.80
CA LYS A 90 -18.02 2.77 -4.55
C LYS A 90 -17.69 2.76 -3.06
N GLY A 91 -16.44 2.92 -2.75
CA GLY A 91 -15.95 3.13 -1.40
C GLY A 91 -15.11 1.99 -0.86
N ILE A 92 -14.90 1.99 0.45
CA ILE A 92 -14.00 1.09 1.15
C ILE A 92 -14.40 -0.38 0.95
N LYS A 93 -15.69 -0.69 0.98
CA LYS A 93 -16.19 -2.07 0.82
C LYS A 93 -15.80 -2.69 -0.52
N VAL A 94 -15.85 -1.93 -1.60
CA VAL A 94 -15.42 -2.39 -2.93
C VAL A 94 -13.92 -2.69 -2.95
N GLY A 95 -13.12 -1.83 -2.34
CA GLY A 95 -11.68 -2.06 -2.23
C GLY A 95 -11.33 -3.28 -1.38
N ILE A 96 -12.09 -3.56 -0.32
CA ILE A 96 -11.96 -4.77 0.49
C ILE A 96 -12.29 -6.01 -0.36
N GLU A 97 -13.38 -5.97 -1.11
CA GLU A 97 -13.79 -7.06 -1.99
C GLU A 97 -12.72 -7.36 -3.04
N TYR A 98 -12.17 -6.34 -3.71
CA TYR A 98 -11.06 -6.51 -4.65
C TYR A 98 -9.85 -7.16 -3.99
N THR A 99 -9.53 -6.73 -2.76
CA THR A 99 -8.41 -7.30 -2.00
C THR A 99 -8.64 -8.78 -1.71
N GLN A 100 -9.83 -9.13 -1.23
CA GLN A 100 -10.20 -10.51 -0.95
C GLN A 100 -10.16 -11.37 -2.20
N ASN A 101 -10.70 -10.88 -3.31
CA ASN A 101 -10.69 -11.61 -4.59
C ASN A 101 -9.27 -11.85 -5.07
N MET A 102 -8.39 -10.85 -5.05
CA MET A 102 -7.00 -11.01 -5.47
C MET A 102 -6.24 -12.02 -4.62
N ILE A 103 -6.50 -12.07 -3.33
CA ILE A 103 -5.89 -13.07 -2.44
C ILE A 103 -6.44 -14.47 -2.74
N GLN A 104 -7.76 -14.61 -2.85
CA GLN A 104 -8.42 -15.90 -3.12
C GLN A 104 -8.07 -16.47 -4.49
N ASP A 105 -7.95 -15.61 -5.50
CA ASP A 105 -7.61 -16.00 -6.86
C ASP A 105 -6.10 -16.27 -7.06
N GLY A 106 -5.30 -16.10 -5.99
CA GLY A 106 -3.85 -16.28 -6.08
C GLY A 106 -3.16 -15.23 -6.95
N CYS A 107 -3.67 -14.02 -6.98
CA CYS A 107 -3.14 -12.90 -7.75
C CYS A 107 -2.37 -11.87 -6.90
N PHE A 108 -2.22 -12.11 -5.61
CA PHE A 108 -1.41 -11.30 -4.71
C PHE A 108 -0.36 -12.15 -4.00
N PHE A 109 0.89 -11.71 -4.04
CA PHE A 109 2.02 -12.43 -3.49
C PHE A 109 2.88 -11.55 -2.60
N LEU A 110 3.41 -12.12 -1.54
CA LEU A 110 4.47 -11.53 -0.72
C LEU A 110 5.80 -12.16 -1.11
N VAL A 111 6.79 -11.32 -1.37
CA VAL A 111 8.15 -11.75 -1.65
C VAL A 111 8.99 -11.54 -0.41
N GLU A 112 9.69 -12.56 0.05
CA GLU A 112 10.55 -12.46 1.23
C GLU A 112 11.67 -11.45 1.02
N ASP A 113 11.88 -10.61 2.02
CA ASP A 113 12.98 -9.66 2.09
C ASP A 113 13.59 -9.66 3.51
N GLU A 114 14.91 -9.73 3.59
CA GLU A 114 15.61 -9.83 4.86
C GLU A 114 15.59 -8.52 5.65
N THR A 115 15.54 -7.38 4.97
CA THR A 115 15.64 -6.05 5.59
C THR A 115 14.26 -5.42 5.79
N TYR A 116 13.42 -5.47 4.77
CA TYR A 116 12.08 -4.88 4.77
C TYR A 116 11.01 -5.94 4.50
N GLY A 117 10.94 -6.93 5.40
CA GLY A 117 10.00 -8.03 5.32
C GLY A 117 8.58 -7.66 5.76
N HIS A 118 7.69 -8.64 5.75
CA HIS A 118 6.25 -8.44 5.88
C HIS A 118 5.66 -8.85 7.23
N ILE A 119 6.48 -8.95 8.28
CA ILE A 119 6.02 -9.44 9.60
C ILE A 119 4.90 -8.57 10.15
N ASP A 120 5.03 -7.24 10.11
CA ASP A 120 4.02 -6.35 10.65
C ASP A 120 2.75 -6.34 9.80
N PHE A 121 2.87 -6.41 8.49
CA PHE A 121 1.75 -6.62 7.58
C PHE A 121 0.99 -7.92 7.90
N LEU A 122 1.70 -9.02 8.10
CA LEU A 122 1.09 -10.32 8.42
C LEU A 122 0.40 -10.31 9.79
N LYS A 123 0.95 -9.59 10.76
CA LYS A 123 0.28 -9.39 12.06
C LYS A 123 -1.04 -8.61 11.89
N GLU A 124 -1.01 -7.51 11.15
CA GLU A 124 -2.22 -6.71 10.93
C GLU A 124 -3.30 -7.48 10.16
N ILE A 125 -2.95 -8.20 9.10
CA ILE A 125 -3.94 -8.99 8.35
C ILE A 125 -4.60 -10.07 9.23
N GLY A 126 -3.86 -10.63 10.17
CA GLY A 126 -4.38 -11.59 11.15
C GLY A 126 -5.30 -10.99 12.21
N MET A 127 -5.22 -9.67 12.44
CA MET A 127 -6.04 -8.95 13.42
C MET A 127 -7.14 -8.09 12.78
N TYR A 128 -7.09 -7.95 11.46
CA TYR A 128 -8.05 -7.12 10.74
C TYR A 128 -9.46 -7.72 10.82
N CYS A 129 -10.40 -6.92 11.28
CA CYS A 129 -11.78 -7.33 11.42
C CYS A 129 -12.75 -6.23 10.98
N VAL A 130 -13.99 -6.61 10.78
CA VAL A 130 -15.09 -5.70 10.48
C VAL A 130 -16.09 -5.71 11.62
N ASP A 131 -16.81 -4.61 11.79
CA ASP A 131 -17.90 -4.49 12.73
C ASP A 131 -19.16 -5.26 12.28
N GLU A 132 -20.21 -5.24 13.08
CA GLU A 132 -21.50 -5.88 12.76
C GLU A 132 -22.18 -5.36 11.49
N HIS A 133 -21.76 -4.17 11.00
CA HIS A 133 -22.25 -3.56 9.77
C HIS A 133 -21.34 -3.84 8.57
N GLY A 134 -20.26 -4.61 8.77
CA GLY A 134 -19.28 -4.93 7.74
C GLY A 134 -18.34 -3.77 7.42
N ASN A 135 -18.17 -2.78 8.31
CA ASN A 135 -17.18 -1.73 8.16
C ASN A 135 -15.89 -2.11 8.87
N PRO A 136 -14.71 -1.72 8.34
CA PRO A 136 -13.46 -1.94 9.02
C PRO A 136 -13.46 -1.31 10.41
N VAL A 137 -13.00 -2.04 11.40
CA VAL A 137 -12.72 -1.49 12.72
C VAL A 137 -11.48 -0.61 12.62
N ASP A 138 -11.53 0.59 13.21
CA ASP A 138 -10.42 1.54 13.20
C ASP A 138 -9.32 1.13 14.20
N ALA A 139 -8.77 -0.06 13.96
CA ALA A 139 -7.65 -0.61 14.70
C ALA A 139 -6.89 -1.60 13.82
N TYR A 140 -5.55 -1.56 13.86
CA TYR A 140 -4.69 -2.47 13.09
C TYR A 140 -4.97 -2.47 11.58
N ASN A 141 -5.25 -1.30 11.01
CA ASN A 141 -5.71 -1.15 9.64
C ASN A 141 -4.72 -0.41 8.71
N HIS A 142 -3.59 0.09 9.22
CA HIS A 142 -2.65 0.89 8.42
C HIS A 142 -2.06 0.15 7.23
N ALA A 143 -1.60 -1.08 7.44
CA ALA A 143 -1.08 -1.90 6.35
C ALA A 143 -2.20 -2.44 5.43
N MET A 144 -3.41 -2.61 5.97
CA MET A 144 -4.57 -3.02 5.19
C MET A 144 -5.08 -1.90 4.29
N ASP A 145 -5.11 -0.68 4.77
CA ASP A 145 -5.46 0.49 3.94
C ASP A 145 -4.47 0.68 2.80
N GLU A 146 -3.20 0.56 3.07
CA GLU A 146 -2.14 0.59 2.08
C GLU A 146 -2.27 -0.52 1.03
N LEU A 147 -2.53 -1.75 1.46
CA LEU A 147 -2.79 -2.86 0.55
C LEU A 147 -4.00 -2.56 -0.34
N ARG A 148 -5.07 -2.06 0.24
CA ARG A 148 -6.28 -1.68 -0.48
C ARG A 148 -6.01 -0.59 -1.52
N TYR A 149 -5.19 0.41 -1.20
CA TYR A 149 -4.79 1.46 -2.16
C TYR A 149 -4.01 0.88 -3.34
N SER A 150 -3.04 0.02 -3.06
CA SER A 150 -2.26 -0.65 -4.10
C SER A 150 -3.14 -1.50 -5.02
N ILE A 151 -4.06 -2.26 -4.44
CA ILE A 151 -4.96 -3.12 -5.21
C ILE A 151 -5.98 -2.29 -5.99
N ASN A 152 -6.56 -1.24 -5.43
CA ASN A 152 -7.45 -0.34 -6.14
C ASN A 152 -6.77 0.25 -7.39
N HIS A 153 -5.53 0.71 -7.22
CA HIS A 153 -4.74 1.23 -8.33
C HIS A 153 -4.48 0.14 -9.39
N PHE A 154 -4.06 -1.05 -8.96
CA PHE A 154 -3.79 -2.18 -9.85
C PHE A 154 -5.03 -2.61 -10.62
N VAL A 155 -6.15 -2.81 -9.95
CA VAL A 155 -7.41 -3.22 -10.59
C VAL A 155 -7.87 -2.19 -11.60
N LYS A 156 -7.86 -0.90 -11.24
CA LYS A 156 -8.29 0.19 -12.11
C LYS A 156 -7.43 0.30 -13.37
N GLN A 157 -6.15 0.06 -13.26
CA GLN A 157 -5.20 0.30 -14.35
C GLN A 157 -4.98 -0.91 -15.25
N TYR A 158 -5.14 -2.12 -14.75
CA TYR A 158 -4.74 -3.33 -15.44
C TYR A 158 -5.82 -4.40 -15.59
N MET A 159 -6.91 -4.28 -14.88
CA MET A 159 -8.02 -5.25 -14.95
C MET A 159 -9.25 -4.67 -15.66
N TYR A 160 -9.25 -3.37 -15.90
CA TYR A 160 -10.33 -2.68 -16.63
C TYR A 160 -9.75 -1.77 -17.77
#